data_87f2b59e18f0b55e84a4a75e1d3d45e1
#
_entry.id   87f2b59e18f0b55e84a4a75e1d3d45e1
#
_cell.length_a   1.000
_cell.length_b   1.000
_cell.length_c   1.000
_cell.angle_alpha   90.00
_cell.angle_beta   90.00
_cell.angle_gamma   90.00
#
_symmetry.space_group_name_H-M   'P 1'
#
loop_
_entity.id
_entity.type
_entity.pdbx_description
1 polymer ?
#
loop_
_entity_poly.entity_id
_entity_poly.type
_entity_poly.pdbx_seq_one_letter_code
_entity_poly.pdbx_strand_id
1 'polypeptide(L)'
;MNENEQPAFWPAQGNLHQGRVFVLKEDVIFTVLAQEGGIAWMNARHPHSGGSFIIATAVSDEEEERATRLLKNEFALRDVLQDSWAIRAVASTQYRGRFALVYAPFSFELLARRAGRAISGIARFIELAIQICVPLRQMHLQNLIHGDIKPGSIFVYHDATCRLGSFGLSCRFSDAFSQTRLTVSGGTPAWMSPEHTTRTQRPVDSRSDLYSLGMVLYELLTGRLPFELGADDQTNWAHYHIASEPLAPDVIRPDVPGMLSTILLKLLEKHPDNRYQTV
;
A
#
# COMPACT_ATOMS: atom_id res chain seq x y z
N MET A 1 -6.38 -10.83 -40.70
CA MET A 1 -6.48 -11.29 -39.30
C MET A 1 -7.07 -10.14 -38.52
N ASN A 2 -8.26 -10.32 -37.97
CA ASN A 2 -8.99 -9.24 -37.30
C ASN A 2 -8.31 -8.93 -35.96
N GLU A 3 -7.85 -7.68 -35.80
CA GLU A 3 -7.16 -7.18 -34.59
C GLU A 3 -8.09 -6.92 -33.39
N ASN A 4 -9.32 -7.43 -33.37
CA ASN A 4 -10.32 -7.13 -32.34
C ASN A 4 -10.88 -8.34 -31.58
N GLU A 5 -10.27 -9.52 -31.67
CA GLU A 5 -10.68 -10.64 -30.80
C GLU A 5 -9.95 -10.55 -29.45
N GLN A 6 -10.58 -9.89 -28.46
CA GLN A 6 -10.21 -10.03 -27.06
C GLN A 6 -10.34 -11.52 -26.67
N PRO A 7 -9.35 -12.11 -25.97
CA PRO A 7 -9.42 -13.50 -25.59
C PRO A 7 -10.68 -13.77 -24.76
N ALA A 8 -11.37 -14.88 -25.02
CA ALA A 8 -12.67 -15.25 -24.43
C ALA A 8 -12.69 -15.36 -22.88
N PHE A 9 -11.53 -15.30 -22.22
CA PHE A 9 -11.40 -15.28 -20.75
C PHE A 9 -11.23 -13.88 -20.18
N TRP A 10 -10.98 -12.84 -21.04
CA TRP A 10 -10.90 -11.46 -20.61
C TRP A 10 -12.32 -10.87 -20.53
N PRO A 11 -12.73 -10.27 -19.41
CA PRO A 11 -14.00 -9.58 -19.39
C PRO A 11 -13.98 -8.44 -20.42
N ALA A 12 -14.90 -8.47 -21.38
CA ALA A 12 -15.04 -7.40 -22.37
C ALA A 12 -15.17 -6.06 -21.62
N GLN A 13 -14.44 -5.02 -22.08
CA GLN A 13 -14.36 -3.72 -21.38
C GLN A 13 -15.72 -3.09 -21.05
N GLY A 14 -16.79 -3.41 -21.81
CA GLY A 14 -18.15 -2.96 -21.54
C GLY A 14 -18.88 -3.68 -20.41
N ASN A 15 -18.37 -4.83 -19.93
CA ASN A 15 -19.02 -5.66 -18.89
C ASN A 15 -18.34 -5.59 -17.51
N LEU A 16 -17.28 -4.82 -17.37
CA LEU A 16 -16.50 -4.70 -16.12
C LEU A 16 -17.27 -3.99 -14.99
N HIS A 17 -18.30 -3.22 -15.32
CA HIS A 17 -19.09 -2.44 -14.35
C HIS A 17 -20.12 -3.25 -13.54
N GLN A 18 -20.33 -4.53 -13.82
CA GLN A 18 -21.43 -5.32 -13.22
C GLN A 18 -21.00 -6.33 -12.15
N GLY A 19 -19.85 -6.19 -11.51
CA GLY A 19 -19.49 -7.03 -10.34
C GLY A 19 -19.51 -8.54 -10.57
N ARG A 20 -19.30 -9.01 -11.81
CA ARG A 20 -19.36 -10.44 -12.15
C ARG A 20 -18.16 -11.19 -11.57
N VAL A 21 -18.42 -12.30 -10.90
CA VAL A 21 -17.40 -13.28 -10.51
C VAL A 21 -17.04 -14.11 -11.74
N PHE A 22 -15.75 -14.18 -12.06
CA PHE A 22 -15.23 -15.02 -13.15
C PHE A 22 -14.57 -16.25 -12.56
N VAL A 23 -14.76 -17.40 -13.21
CA VAL A 23 -14.04 -18.63 -12.89
C VAL A 23 -12.82 -18.69 -13.82
N LEU A 24 -11.63 -18.81 -13.24
CA LEU A 24 -10.39 -18.95 -14.00
C LEU A 24 -10.32 -20.36 -14.58
N LYS A 25 -10.12 -20.48 -15.90
CA LYS A 25 -9.94 -21.76 -16.60
C LYS A 25 -8.58 -22.39 -16.28
N GLU A 26 -8.49 -23.70 -16.40
CA GLU A 26 -7.33 -24.51 -16.00
C GLU A 26 -6.02 -24.21 -16.77
N ASP A 27 -6.09 -23.57 -17.94
CA ASP A 27 -4.93 -23.33 -18.82
C ASP A 27 -4.12 -22.06 -18.51
N VAL A 28 -4.41 -21.34 -17.41
CA VAL A 28 -3.72 -20.10 -17.07
C VAL A 28 -2.46 -20.38 -16.26
N ILE A 29 -1.33 -19.84 -16.72
CA ILE A 29 -0.04 -19.93 -16.01
C ILE A 29 0.07 -18.76 -15.03
N PHE A 30 0.33 -19.09 -13.76
CA PHE A 30 0.50 -18.11 -12.69
C PHE A 30 1.97 -17.98 -12.27
N THR A 31 2.46 -16.75 -12.23
CA THR A 31 3.79 -16.42 -11.72
C THR A 31 3.67 -15.45 -10.56
N VAL A 32 4.19 -15.80 -9.40
CA VAL A 32 4.17 -14.92 -8.23
C VAL A 32 5.07 -13.71 -8.49
N LEU A 33 4.51 -12.52 -8.34
CA LEU A 33 5.20 -11.24 -8.46
C LEU A 33 5.69 -10.74 -7.10
N ALA A 34 4.84 -10.88 -6.07
CA ALA A 34 5.11 -10.45 -4.71
C ALA A 34 4.20 -11.18 -3.73
N GLN A 35 4.61 -11.22 -2.46
CA GLN A 35 3.79 -11.67 -1.34
C GLN A 35 3.97 -10.69 -0.20
N GLU A 36 2.88 -10.18 0.36
CA GLU A 36 2.92 -9.25 1.47
C GLU A 36 1.61 -9.26 2.26
N GLY A 37 1.71 -9.21 3.60
CA GLY A 37 0.56 -9.10 4.49
C GLY A 37 -0.47 -10.23 4.33
N GLY A 38 -0.04 -11.44 3.97
CA GLY A 38 -0.93 -12.59 3.72
C GLY A 38 -1.58 -12.58 2.33
N ILE A 39 -1.23 -11.64 1.44
CA ILE A 39 -1.74 -11.52 0.07
C ILE A 39 -0.62 -11.80 -0.93
N ALA A 40 -0.87 -12.69 -1.89
CA ALA A 40 -0.02 -12.96 -3.04
C ALA A 40 -0.52 -12.18 -4.27
N TRP A 41 0.40 -11.47 -4.92
CA TRP A 41 0.20 -10.84 -6.21
C TRP A 41 0.79 -11.75 -7.28
N MET A 42 0.01 -12.13 -8.27
CA MET A 42 0.43 -13.06 -9.32
C MET A 42 0.10 -12.52 -10.70
N ASN A 43 1.04 -12.67 -11.63
CA ASN A 43 0.75 -12.49 -13.05
C ASN A 43 0.09 -13.77 -13.57
N ALA A 44 -1.08 -13.65 -14.14
CA ALA A 44 -1.84 -14.71 -14.77
C ALA A 44 -1.76 -14.52 -16.29
N ARG A 45 -1.19 -15.49 -17.00
CA ARG A 45 -0.98 -15.44 -18.45
C ARG A 45 -1.62 -16.63 -19.12
N HIS A 46 -2.38 -16.38 -20.17
CA HIS A 46 -2.91 -17.44 -21.01
C HIS A 46 -1.86 -17.87 -22.05
N PRO A 47 -1.49 -19.18 -22.12
CA PRO A 47 -0.36 -19.63 -22.93
C PRO A 47 -0.55 -19.43 -24.45
N HIS A 48 -1.78 -19.52 -24.95
CA HIS A 48 -2.07 -19.49 -26.38
C HIS A 48 -2.45 -18.10 -26.92
N SER A 49 -3.13 -17.27 -26.12
CA SER A 49 -3.58 -15.94 -26.58
C SER A 49 -2.62 -14.81 -26.23
N GLY A 50 -1.65 -15.06 -25.34
CA GLY A 50 -0.71 -14.06 -24.86
C GLY A 50 -1.33 -13.00 -23.91
N GLY A 51 -2.65 -13.04 -23.69
CA GLY A 51 -3.33 -12.15 -22.75
C GLY A 51 -2.85 -12.38 -21.33
N SER A 52 -2.69 -11.30 -20.58
CA SER A 52 -2.28 -11.36 -19.17
C SER A 52 -3.13 -10.43 -18.30
N PHE A 53 -3.19 -10.74 -17.01
CA PHE A 53 -3.80 -9.91 -15.98
C PHE A 53 -3.09 -10.19 -14.65
N ILE A 54 -3.33 -9.36 -13.67
CA ILE A 54 -2.77 -9.57 -12.33
C ILE A 54 -3.89 -9.99 -11.40
N ILE A 55 -3.63 -10.94 -10.52
CA ILE A 55 -4.55 -11.30 -9.43
C ILE A 55 -3.90 -11.10 -8.08
N ALA A 56 -4.71 -10.73 -7.09
CA ALA A 56 -4.33 -10.72 -5.68
C ALA A 56 -5.26 -11.65 -4.90
N THR A 57 -4.70 -12.54 -4.10
CA THR A 57 -5.44 -13.53 -3.29
C THR A 57 -4.65 -13.92 -2.04
N ALA A 58 -5.27 -14.66 -1.11
CA ALA A 58 -4.59 -15.17 0.07
C ALA A 58 -3.41 -16.09 -0.28
N VAL A 59 -2.30 -15.98 0.45
CA VAL A 59 -1.09 -16.84 0.27
C VAL A 59 -1.34 -18.26 0.77
N SER A 60 -2.15 -18.46 1.80
CA SER A 60 -2.44 -19.75 2.43
C SER A 60 -3.87 -19.79 2.99
N ASP A 61 -4.33 -20.98 3.43
CA ASP A 61 -5.63 -21.16 4.06
C ASP A 61 -5.72 -20.43 5.41
N GLU A 62 -4.61 -20.35 6.14
CA GLU A 62 -4.51 -19.66 7.43
C GLU A 62 -4.74 -18.15 7.29
N GLU A 63 -4.33 -17.56 6.16
CA GLU A 63 -4.50 -16.13 5.87
C GLU A 63 -5.81 -15.83 5.12
N GLU A 64 -6.59 -16.83 4.72
CA GLU A 64 -7.72 -16.67 3.80
C GLU A 64 -8.79 -15.73 4.36
N GLU A 65 -9.20 -15.89 5.60
CA GLU A 65 -10.26 -15.06 6.19
C GLU A 65 -9.84 -13.59 6.24
N ARG A 66 -8.61 -13.32 6.70
CA ARG A 66 -8.06 -11.97 6.79
C ARG A 66 -7.89 -11.35 5.40
N ALA A 67 -7.25 -12.06 4.47
CA ALA A 67 -7.03 -11.60 3.11
C ALA A 67 -8.35 -11.35 2.38
N THR A 68 -9.34 -12.25 2.49
CA THR A 68 -10.65 -12.08 1.88
C THR A 68 -11.34 -10.82 2.38
N ARG A 69 -11.28 -10.53 3.68
CA ARG A 69 -11.86 -9.30 4.25
C ARG A 69 -11.19 -8.05 3.67
N LEU A 70 -9.85 -8.04 3.60
CA LEU A 70 -9.08 -6.92 3.03
C LEU A 70 -9.41 -6.72 1.54
N LEU A 71 -9.37 -7.79 0.75
CA LEU A 71 -9.66 -7.73 -0.68
C LEU A 71 -11.11 -7.32 -0.98
N LYS A 72 -12.09 -7.76 -0.18
CA LYS A 72 -13.48 -7.32 -0.30
C LYS A 72 -13.64 -5.83 0.01
N ASN A 73 -12.94 -5.31 1.03
CA ASN A 73 -12.96 -3.89 1.33
C ASN A 73 -12.34 -3.07 0.19
N GLU A 74 -11.19 -3.49 -0.34
CA GLU A 74 -10.57 -2.87 -1.50
C GLU A 74 -11.51 -2.86 -2.72
N PHE A 75 -12.16 -3.97 -3.00
CA PHE A 75 -13.11 -4.07 -4.12
C PHE A 75 -14.32 -3.14 -3.95
N ALA A 76 -14.79 -2.94 -2.73
CA ALA A 76 -15.89 -2.01 -2.44
C ALA A 76 -15.51 -0.54 -2.72
N LEU A 77 -14.23 -0.20 -2.65
CA LEU A 77 -13.72 1.15 -2.94
C LEU A 77 -13.41 1.39 -4.42
N ARG A 78 -13.46 0.37 -5.31
CA ARG A 78 -12.99 0.45 -6.70
C ARG A 78 -13.59 1.61 -7.51
N ASP A 79 -14.84 2.00 -7.23
CA ASP A 79 -15.54 3.04 -7.98
C ASP A 79 -15.10 4.47 -7.61
N VAL A 80 -14.40 4.62 -6.47
CA VAL A 80 -13.82 5.91 -6.03
C VAL A 80 -12.32 5.99 -6.28
N LEU A 81 -11.65 4.84 -6.51
CA LEU A 81 -10.25 4.78 -6.89
C LEU A 81 -10.09 5.17 -8.36
N GLN A 82 -9.06 5.96 -8.67
CA GLN A 82 -8.78 6.43 -10.03
C GLN A 82 -7.43 5.89 -10.51
N ASP A 83 -7.38 5.40 -11.75
CA ASP A 83 -6.18 4.80 -12.35
C ASP A 83 -4.99 5.77 -12.45
N SER A 84 -5.22 7.07 -12.32
CA SER A 84 -4.15 8.08 -12.31
C SER A 84 -3.26 8.03 -11.06
N TRP A 85 -3.77 7.53 -9.93
CA TRP A 85 -3.03 7.49 -8.66
C TRP A 85 -3.18 6.16 -7.89
N ALA A 86 -4.06 5.28 -8.32
CA ALA A 86 -4.35 4.00 -7.65
C ALA A 86 -4.18 2.81 -8.57
N ILE A 87 -3.79 1.68 -7.99
CA ILE A 87 -3.92 0.36 -8.60
C ILE A 87 -5.32 -0.14 -8.26
N ARG A 88 -6.22 -0.13 -9.23
CA ARG A 88 -7.63 -0.43 -9.06
C ARG A 88 -7.99 -1.82 -9.56
N ALA A 89 -8.68 -2.60 -8.74
CA ALA A 89 -9.25 -3.87 -9.18
C ALA A 89 -10.38 -3.64 -10.20
N VAL A 90 -10.33 -4.38 -11.31
CA VAL A 90 -11.34 -4.32 -12.38
C VAL A 90 -12.45 -5.34 -12.20
N ALA A 91 -12.17 -6.44 -11.48
CA ALA A 91 -13.12 -7.52 -11.21
C ALA A 91 -12.73 -8.30 -9.96
N SER A 92 -13.62 -9.18 -9.52
CA SER A 92 -13.32 -10.21 -8.54
C SER A 92 -13.54 -11.60 -9.15
N THR A 93 -12.84 -12.61 -8.62
CA THR A 93 -12.90 -13.99 -9.08
C THR A 93 -12.63 -14.94 -7.91
N GLN A 94 -12.55 -16.23 -8.22
CA GLN A 94 -12.01 -17.25 -7.31
C GLN A 94 -10.76 -17.87 -7.94
N TYR A 95 -9.71 -18.02 -7.13
CA TYR A 95 -8.51 -18.75 -7.47
C TYR A 95 -8.29 -19.87 -6.44
N ARG A 96 -8.33 -21.12 -6.90
CA ARG A 96 -8.23 -22.32 -6.04
C ARG A 96 -9.24 -22.29 -4.86
N GLY A 97 -10.48 -21.85 -5.13
CA GLY A 97 -11.53 -21.73 -4.12
C GLY A 97 -11.48 -20.45 -3.27
N ARG A 98 -10.37 -19.69 -3.28
CA ARG A 98 -10.20 -18.46 -2.49
C ARG A 98 -10.63 -17.23 -3.27
N PHE A 99 -11.15 -16.24 -2.56
CA PHE A 99 -11.49 -14.94 -3.14
C PHE A 99 -10.24 -14.27 -3.72
N ALA A 100 -10.36 -13.70 -4.92
CA ALA A 100 -9.29 -12.99 -5.58
C ALA A 100 -9.78 -11.74 -6.28
N LEU A 101 -8.95 -10.71 -6.32
CA LEU A 101 -9.14 -9.52 -7.16
C LEU A 101 -8.36 -9.64 -8.45
N VAL A 102 -8.94 -9.06 -9.51
CA VAL A 102 -8.34 -9.00 -10.84
C VAL A 102 -8.01 -7.56 -11.17
N TYR A 103 -6.80 -7.34 -11.69
CA TYR A 103 -6.30 -6.05 -12.12
C TYR A 103 -5.89 -6.10 -13.57
N ALA A 104 -6.00 -4.98 -14.29
CA ALA A 104 -5.42 -4.85 -15.62
C ALA A 104 -3.91 -5.13 -15.57
N PRO A 105 -3.32 -5.64 -16.65
CA PRO A 105 -1.88 -5.88 -16.68
C PRO A 105 -1.14 -4.54 -16.58
N PHE A 106 -0.13 -4.49 -15.73
CA PHE A 106 0.76 -3.35 -15.61
C PHE A 106 2.16 -3.81 -15.20
N SER A 107 3.17 -3.04 -15.57
CA SER A 107 4.55 -3.30 -15.19
C SER A 107 4.98 -2.33 -14.10
N PHE A 108 5.48 -2.87 -13.01
CA PHE A 108 5.81 -2.11 -11.80
C PHE A 108 6.98 -2.74 -11.04
N GLU A 109 7.58 -1.95 -10.20
CA GLU A 109 8.41 -2.40 -9.09
C GLU A 109 7.72 -2.02 -7.78
N LEU A 110 7.56 -2.98 -6.86
CA LEU A 110 7.14 -2.65 -5.49
C LEU A 110 8.29 -1.93 -4.78
N LEU A 111 7.96 -0.82 -4.12
CA LEU A 111 8.95 -0.08 -3.33
C LEU A 111 9.57 -0.95 -2.22
N ALA A 112 8.85 -1.97 -1.76
CA ALA A 112 9.34 -2.97 -0.81
C ALA A 112 10.63 -3.69 -1.24
N ARG A 113 10.91 -3.78 -2.55
CA ARG A 113 12.19 -4.33 -3.04
C ARG A 113 13.39 -3.46 -2.71
N ARG A 114 13.16 -2.21 -2.29
CA ARG A 114 14.18 -1.24 -1.87
C ARG A 114 14.24 -1.09 -0.35
N ALA A 115 13.34 -1.74 0.40
CA ALA A 115 13.34 -1.71 1.86
C ALA A 115 14.70 -2.13 2.43
N GLY A 116 15.15 -1.46 3.49
CA GLY A 116 16.46 -1.70 4.10
C GLY A 116 17.67 -1.24 3.27
N ARG A 117 17.45 -0.48 2.18
CA ARG A 117 18.52 0.08 1.34
C ARG A 117 18.31 1.58 1.13
N ALA A 118 19.27 2.38 1.56
CA ALA A 118 19.26 3.81 1.31
C ALA A 118 19.32 4.11 -0.19
N ILE A 119 18.51 5.07 -0.64
CA ILE A 119 18.60 5.60 -2.00
C ILE A 119 19.89 6.42 -2.13
N SER A 120 20.69 6.10 -3.14
CA SER A 120 21.90 6.84 -3.45
C SER A 120 21.56 8.21 -4.04
N GLY A 121 22.08 9.27 -3.41
CA GLY A 121 21.90 10.66 -3.84
C GLY A 121 20.59 11.30 -3.35
N ILE A 122 20.75 12.48 -2.73
CA ILE A 122 19.63 13.24 -2.14
C ILE A 122 18.63 13.70 -3.21
N ALA A 123 19.11 14.14 -4.37
CA ALA A 123 18.22 14.57 -5.46
C ALA A 123 17.28 13.46 -5.90
N ARG A 124 17.80 12.25 -6.12
CA ARG A 124 16.99 11.08 -6.50
C ARG A 124 16.00 10.67 -5.42
N PHE A 125 16.39 10.79 -4.16
CA PHE A 125 15.47 10.56 -3.04
C PHE A 125 14.33 11.57 -3.06
N ILE A 126 14.62 12.88 -3.24
CA ILE A 126 13.60 13.94 -3.28
C ILE A 126 12.64 13.72 -4.45
N GLU A 127 13.14 13.39 -5.64
CA GLU A 127 12.31 13.08 -6.81
C GLU A 127 11.33 11.95 -6.49
N LEU A 128 11.80 10.84 -5.92
CA LEU A 128 10.94 9.71 -5.56
C LEU A 128 9.96 10.08 -4.43
N ALA A 129 10.40 10.81 -3.41
CA ALA A 129 9.53 11.27 -2.32
C ALA A 129 8.37 12.11 -2.85
N ILE A 130 8.63 13.03 -3.78
CA ILE A 130 7.59 13.82 -4.44
C ILE A 130 6.61 12.91 -5.20
N GLN A 131 7.13 11.93 -5.96
CA GLN A 131 6.28 10.99 -6.70
C GLN A 131 5.41 10.12 -5.78
N ILE A 132 5.85 9.81 -4.58
CA ILE A 132 5.05 9.11 -3.57
C ILE A 132 3.98 10.02 -2.97
N CYS A 133 4.28 11.30 -2.74
CA CYS A 133 3.32 12.27 -2.21
C CYS A 133 2.16 12.52 -3.18
N VAL A 134 2.39 12.51 -4.50
CA VAL A 134 1.33 12.80 -5.50
C VAL A 134 0.10 11.91 -5.35
N PRO A 135 0.20 10.57 -5.40
CA PRO A 135 -0.97 9.69 -5.27
C PRO A 135 -1.61 9.77 -3.88
N LEU A 136 -0.84 9.94 -2.81
CA LEU A 136 -1.39 10.09 -1.46
C LEU A 136 -2.23 11.38 -1.34
N ARG A 137 -1.72 12.49 -1.88
CA ARG A 137 -2.48 13.75 -1.95
C ARG A 137 -3.77 13.58 -2.73
N GLN A 138 -3.76 12.91 -3.89
CA GLN A 138 -4.97 12.67 -4.68
C GLN A 138 -6.01 11.85 -3.90
N MET A 139 -5.56 10.84 -3.18
CA MET A 139 -6.41 10.01 -2.32
C MET A 139 -7.07 10.84 -1.21
N HIS A 140 -6.29 11.67 -0.50
CA HIS A 140 -6.80 12.53 0.57
C HIS A 140 -7.80 13.57 0.05
N LEU A 141 -7.60 14.10 -1.16
CA LEU A 141 -8.57 15.00 -1.82
C LEU A 141 -9.92 14.33 -2.11
N GLN A 142 -9.97 12.99 -2.19
CA GLN A 142 -11.21 12.21 -2.30
C GLN A 142 -11.80 11.84 -0.92
N ASN A 143 -11.31 12.44 0.17
CA ASN A 143 -11.69 12.13 1.54
C ASN A 143 -11.50 10.64 1.91
N LEU A 144 -10.44 10.03 1.38
CA LEU A 144 -10.04 8.66 1.69
C LEU A 144 -8.80 8.66 2.58
N ILE A 145 -8.75 7.72 3.52
CA ILE A 145 -7.60 7.39 4.36
C ILE A 145 -7.10 6.03 3.92
N HIS A 146 -5.80 5.87 3.71
CA HIS A 146 -5.21 4.60 3.28
C HIS A 146 -5.16 3.57 4.41
N GLY A 147 -4.67 3.98 5.57
CA GLY A 147 -4.61 3.19 6.79
C GLY A 147 -3.49 2.14 6.84
N ASP A 148 -2.73 1.92 5.74
CA ASP A 148 -1.59 0.98 5.69
C ASP A 148 -0.53 1.41 4.67
N ILE A 149 -0.09 2.67 4.73
CA ILE A 149 1.01 3.17 3.92
C ILE A 149 2.31 2.51 4.39
N LYS A 150 2.96 1.81 3.45
CA LYS A 150 4.22 1.07 3.64
C LYS A 150 4.91 0.85 2.28
N PRO A 151 6.16 0.39 2.23
CA PRO A 151 6.81 0.12 0.94
C PRO A 151 6.05 -0.85 0.03
N GLY A 152 5.31 -1.81 0.59
CA GLY A 152 4.51 -2.79 -0.17
C GLY A 152 3.19 -2.26 -0.71
N SER A 153 2.73 -1.08 -0.28
CA SER A 153 1.54 -0.43 -0.84
C SER A 153 1.88 0.61 -1.92
N ILE A 154 3.17 0.80 -2.24
CA ILE A 154 3.64 1.80 -3.20
C ILE A 154 4.22 1.08 -4.43
N PHE A 155 3.63 1.36 -5.59
CA PHE A 155 3.99 0.79 -6.88
C PHE A 155 4.70 1.84 -7.72
N VAL A 156 5.95 1.55 -8.11
CA VAL A 156 6.79 2.45 -8.92
C VAL A 156 6.78 1.96 -10.35
N TYR A 157 6.42 2.82 -11.27
CA TYR A 157 6.41 2.55 -12.71
C TYR A 157 7.76 2.86 -13.36
N HIS A 158 7.96 2.43 -14.60
CA HIS A 158 9.21 2.66 -15.35
C HIS A 158 9.50 4.14 -15.62
N ASP A 159 8.46 4.96 -15.72
CA ASP A 159 8.55 6.43 -15.86
C ASP A 159 8.80 7.14 -14.52
N ALA A 160 9.11 6.39 -13.46
CA ALA A 160 9.29 6.83 -12.09
C ALA A 160 8.04 7.40 -11.41
N THR A 161 6.86 7.39 -12.06
CA THR A 161 5.60 7.73 -11.38
C THR A 161 5.23 6.67 -10.35
N CYS A 162 4.51 7.09 -9.31
CA CYS A 162 4.05 6.19 -8.26
C CYS A 162 2.52 6.09 -8.26
N ARG A 163 2.02 4.91 -7.87
CA ARG A 163 0.60 4.69 -7.53
C ARG A 163 0.50 3.93 -6.22
N LEU A 164 -0.60 4.15 -5.52
CA LEU A 164 -0.95 3.39 -4.32
C LEU A 164 -1.76 2.15 -4.69
N GLY A 165 -1.62 1.12 -3.89
CA GLY A 165 -2.42 -0.11 -3.93
C GLY A 165 -2.59 -0.68 -2.54
N SER A 166 -3.18 -1.87 -2.43
CA SER A 166 -3.44 -2.52 -1.13
C SER A 166 -4.40 -1.71 -0.24
N PHE A 167 -5.54 -1.31 -0.80
CA PHE A 167 -6.55 -0.50 -0.11
C PHE A 167 -7.43 -1.28 0.88
N GLY A 168 -6.98 -2.45 1.31
CA GLY A 168 -7.74 -3.35 2.18
C GLY A 168 -8.11 -2.76 3.54
N LEU A 169 -7.34 -1.79 4.05
CA LEU A 169 -7.62 -1.07 5.30
C LEU A 169 -8.15 0.34 5.07
N SER A 170 -8.29 0.76 3.82
CA SER A 170 -8.72 2.12 3.49
C SER A 170 -10.20 2.35 3.83
N CYS A 171 -10.50 3.59 4.21
CA CYS A 171 -11.85 4.01 4.55
C CYS A 171 -12.10 5.47 4.14
N ARG A 172 -13.38 5.88 4.12
CA ARG A 172 -13.73 7.29 4.01
C ARG A 172 -13.49 8.00 5.34
N PHE A 173 -13.11 9.25 5.29
CA PHE A 173 -12.89 10.09 6.48
C PHE A 173 -14.13 10.11 7.38
N SER A 174 -15.34 10.19 6.81
CA SER A 174 -16.61 10.12 7.55
C SER A 174 -16.77 8.84 8.36
N ASP A 175 -16.25 7.72 7.85
CA ASP A 175 -16.41 6.39 8.44
C ASP A 175 -15.37 6.12 9.53
N ALA A 176 -14.23 6.83 9.49
CA ALA A 176 -13.16 6.73 10.48
C ALA A 176 -13.60 7.14 11.88
N PHE A 177 -14.57 8.05 11.97
CA PHE A 177 -15.17 8.49 13.25
C PHE A 177 -16.25 7.55 13.78
N SER A 178 -16.75 6.61 12.99
CA SER A 178 -17.69 5.61 13.49
C SER A 178 -16.91 4.52 14.25
N GLN A 179 -17.12 4.41 15.56
CA GLN A 179 -16.43 3.47 16.48
C GLN A 179 -16.44 2.00 16.03
N THR A 180 -17.32 1.65 15.11
CA THR A 180 -17.51 0.28 14.62
C THR A 180 -16.36 -0.22 13.71
N ARG A 181 -15.55 0.67 13.11
CA ARG A 181 -14.41 0.30 12.25
C ARG A 181 -13.05 0.43 12.90
N LEU A 182 -12.94 1.09 14.05
CA LEU A 182 -11.70 1.20 14.83
C LEU A 182 -11.18 -0.16 15.38
N THR A 183 -11.98 -1.22 15.27
CA THR A 183 -11.61 -2.58 15.67
C THR A 183 -10.91 -3.37 14.57
N VAL A 184 -10.70 -2.81 13.37
CA VAL A 184 -9.76 -3.41 12.43
C VAL A 184 -8.37 -3.07 12.93
N SER A 185 -7.95 -3.80 13.96
CA SER A 185 -6.56 -3.96 14.37
C SER A 185 -5.80 -4.47 13.14
N GLY A 186 -5.42 -3.58 12.27
CA GLY A 186 -4.82 -3.83 10.98
C GLY A 186 -3.83 -2.70 10.70
N GLY A 187 -2.82 -3.02 10.00
CA GLY A 187 -1.69 -2.19 9.65
C GLY A 187 -0.44 -3.03 9.81
N THR A 188 0.59 -2.62 9.15
CA THR A 188 1.88 -3.30 9.26
C THR A 188 2.64 -2.66 10.43
N PRO A 189 2.93 -3.40 11.50
CA PRO A 189 3.42 -2.82 12.76
C PRO A 189 4.58 -1.84 12.59
N ALA A 190 5.52 -2.10 11.68
CA ALA A 190 6.71 -1.29 11.47
C ALA A 190 6.45 0.12 10.92
N TRP A 191 5.31 0.36 10.27
CA TRP A 191 4.96 1.65 9.64
C TRP A 191 3.68 2.27 10.21
N MET A 192 3.01 1.63 11.17
CA MET A 192 1.77 2.15 11.73
C MET A 192 1.99 3.46 12.49
N SER A 193 0.98 4.32 12.50
CA SER A 193 1.02 5.54 13.32
C SER A 193 0.66 5.24 14.80
N PRO A 194 1.03 6.12 15.74
CA PRO A 194 0.66 5.98 17.15
C PRO A 194 -0.84 5.76 17.36
N GLU A 195 -1.70 6.44 16.61
CA GLU A 195 -3.15 6.32 16.70
C GLU A 195 -3.70 4.98 16.21
N HIS A 196 -3.02 4.30 15.27
CA HIS A 196 -3.37 2.94 14.84
C HIS A 196 -3.13 1.88 15.92
N THR A 197 -2.31 2.18 16.92
CA THR A 197 -2.02 1.23 18.01
C THR A 197 -3.20 1.02 18.96
N THR A 198 -4.28 1.80 18.83
CA THR A 198 -5.46 1.84 19.72
C THR A 198 -5.16 2.25 21.17
N ARG A 199 -3.89 2.49 21.52
CA ARG A 199 -3.46 2.86 22.89
C ARG A 199 -3.55 4.35 23.16
N THR A 200 -3.64 5.19 22.12
CA THR A 200 -3.64 6.66 22.26
C THR A 200 -5.05 7.26 22.40
N GLN A 201 -6.11 6.49 22.18
CA GLN A 201 -7.50 6.94 22.13
C GLN A 201 -7.76 8.09 21.13
N ARG A 202 -6.87 8.29 20.15
CA ARG A 202 -7.00 9.31 19.10
C ARG A 202 -7.60 8.68 17.86
N PRO A 203 -8.46 9.41 17.13
CA PRO A 203 -8.99 8.92 15.87
C PRO A 203 -7.89 8.80 14.83
N VAL A 204 -8.02 7.80 13.96
CA VAL A 204 -7.21 7.66 12.75
C VAL A 204 -7.78 8.61 11.70
N ASP A 205 -6.92 9.44 11.10
CA ASP A 205 -7.28 10.35 10.01
C ASP A 205 -6.17 10.42 8.94
N SER A 206 -6.27 11.35 7.99
CA SER A 206 -5.27 11.51 6.91
C SER A 206 -3.86 11.77 7.44
N ARG A 207 -3.71 12.33 8.65
CA ARG A 207 -2.41 12.59 9.29
C ARG A 207 -1.76 11.30 9.81
N SER A 208 -2.54 10.22 9.96
CA SER A 208 -2.01 8.88 10.24
C SER A 208 -1.22 8.36 9.04
N ASP A 209 -1.73 8.58 7.82
CA ASP A 209 -1.00 8.25 6.59
C ASP A 209 0.28 9.08 6.44
N LEU A 210 0.28 10.36 6.91
CA LEU A 210 1.48 11.20 6.89
C LEU A 210 2.58 10.68 7.81
N TYR A 211 2.23 10.14 8.97
CA TYR A 211 3.20 9.47 9.84
C TYR A 211 3.79 8.23 9.15
N SER A 212 2.93 7.38 8.60
CA SER A 212 3.36 6.17 7.88
C SER A 212 4.21 6.51 6.65
N LEU A 213 3.88 7.60 5.93
CA LEU A 213 4.73 8.16 4.87
C LEU A 213 6.10 8.57 5.43
N GLY A 214 6.14 9.25 6.59
CA GLY A 214 7.38 9.61 7.29
C GLY A 214 8.26 8.40 7.57
N MET A 215 7.67 7.28 8.04
CA MET A 215 8.37 6.01 8.27
C MET A 215 8.98 5.46 6.97
N VAL A 216 8.20 5.44 5.88
CA VAL A 216 8.67 4.98 4.55
C VAL A 216 9.80 5.86 4.04
N LEU A 217 9.63 7.18 4.07
CA LEU A 217 10.65 8.11 3.57
C LEU A 217 11.93 8.07 4.42
N TYR A 218 11.79 7.91 5.73
CA TYR A 218 12.95 7.74 6.62
C TYR A 218 13.76 6.49 6.24
N GLU A 219 13.08 5.35 6.06
CA GLU A 219 13.72 4.10 5.65
C GLU A 219 14.40 4.22 4.28
N LEU A 220 13.74 4.84 3.31
CA LEU A 220 14.32 5.08 1.98
C LEU A 220 15.54 6.00 1.99
N LEU A 221 15.57 6.97 2.90
CA LEU A 221 16.68 7.91 3.01
C LEU A 221 17.88 7.30 3.73
N THR A 222 17.63 6.60 4.85
CA THR A 222 18.68 6.12 5.77
C THR A 222 19.05 4.65 5.57
N GLY A 223 18.18 3.87 4.89
CA GLY A 223 18.32 2.41 4.75
C GLY A 223 17.86 1.62 5.96
N ARG A 224 17.29 2.27 6.99
CA ARG A 224 16.79 1.62 8.20
C ARG A 224 15.56 2.36 8.75
N LEU A 225 14.77 1.67 9.54
CA LEU A 225 13.66 2.30 10.27
C LEU A 225 14.19 3.24 11.37
N PRO A 226 13.38 4.25 11.79
CA PRO A 226 13.80 5.22 12.79
C PRO A 226 13.99 4.65 14.21
N PHE A 227 13.49 3.43 14.44
CA PHE A 227 13.58 2.74 15.72
C PHE A 227 14.37 1.45 15.57
N GLU A 228 15.36 1.23 16.42
CA GLU A 228 16.12 -0.03 16.49
C GLU A 228 15.40 -0.97 17.46
N LEU A 229 14.83 -2.04 16.89
CA LEU A 229 14.22 -3.09 17.72
C LEU A 229 15.31 -4.07 18.17
N GLY A 230 15.32 -4.38 19.45
CA GLY A 230 16.05 -5.54 19.95
C GLY A 230 15.50 -6.82 19.33
N ALA A 231 16.33 -7.87 19.24
CA ALA A 231 15.93 -9.16 18.65
C ALA A 231 14.68 -9.76 19.32
N ASP A 232 14.47 -9.48 20.61
CA ASP A 232 13.35 -9.99 21.42
C ASP A 232 12.12 -9.06 21.41
N ASP A 233 12.20 -7.89 20.75
CA ASP A 233 11.25 -6.78 20.93
C ASP A 233 10.31 -6.56 19.73
N GLN A 234 10.31 -7.49 18.76
CA GLN A 234 9.51 -7.39 17.53
C GLN A 234 7.99 -7.25 17.76
N THR A 235 7.51 -7.54 18.96
CA THR A 235 6.10 -7.38 19.34
C THR A 235 5.77 -6.00 19.93
N ASN A 236 6.76 -5.15 20.20
CA ASN A 236 6.57 -3.90 20.95
C ASN A 236 6.53 -2.64 20.09
N TRP A 237 6.23 -2.75 18.78
CA TRP A 237 6.11 -1.62 17.86
C TRP A 237 5.24 -0.47 18.39
N ALA A 238 4.14 -0.81 19.08
CA ALA A 238 3.25 0.20 19.63
C ALA A 238 3.96 1.12 20.63
N HIS A 239 4.87 0.60 21.45
CA HIS A 239 5.67 1.40 22.37
C HIS A 239 6.59 2.38 21.60
N TYR A 240 7.30 1.87 20.59
CA TYR A 240 8.22 2.69 19.80
C TYR A 240 7.50 3.81 19.08
N HIS A 241 6.34 3.54 18.48
CA HIS A 241 5.54 4.57 17.81
C HIS A 241 4.99 5.61 18.79
N ILE A 242 4.63 5.23 20.02
CA ILE A 242 4.03 6.15 21.00
C ILE A 242 5.10 6.96 21.73
N ALA A 243 6.21 6.33 22.15
CA ALA A 243 7.10 6.89 23.17
C ALA A 243 8.54 7.14 22.70
N SER A 244 9.03 6.39 21.70
CA SER A 244 10.44 6.52 21.31
C SER A 244 10.65 7.67 20.33
N GLU A 245 11.67 8.48 20.56
CA GLU A 245 12.09 9.55 19.66
C GLU A 245 12.91 8.98 18.49
N PRO A 246 12.58 9.32 17.22
CA PRO A 246 13.38 8.91 16.08
C PRO A 246 14.74 9.64 16.07
N LEU A 247 15.81 8.92 15.73
CA LEU A 247 17.09 9.57 15.46
C LEU A 247 16.96 10.51 14.25
N ALA A 248 17.63 11.65 14.31
CA ALA A 248 17.65 12.56 13.17
C ALA A 248 18.37 11.92 11.96
N PRO A 249 17.78 11.95 10.75
CA PRO A 249 18.37 11.34 9.56
C PRO A 249 19.79 11.80 9.24
N ASP A 250 20.12 13.07 9.48
CA ASP A 250 21.46 13.65 9.27
C ASP A 250 22.51 13.15 10.27
N VAL A 251 22.11 12.62 11.43
CA VAL A 251 23.02 11.91 12.34
C VAL A 251 23.43 10.55 11.77
N ILE A 252 22.50 9.87 11.08
CA ILE A 252 22.76 8.56 10.48
C ILE A 252 23.50 8.69 9.16
N ARG A 253 23.15 9.69 8.39
CA ARG A 253 23.64 9.96 7.06
C ARG A 253 24.03 11.42 6.92
N PRO A 254 25.32 11.77 7.15
CA PRO A 254 25.78 13.16 7.26
C PRO A 254 25.64 14.03 6.00
N ASP A 255 25.40 13.44 4.81
CA ASP A 255 25.12 14.17 3.57
C ASP A 255 23.65 14.62 3.45
N VAL A 256 22.78 14.26 4.41
CA VAL A 256 21.39 14.70 4.45
C VAL A 256 21.32 16.16 4.90
N PRO A 257 20.68 17.04 4.10
CA PRO A 257 20.46 18.43 4.53
C PRO A 257 19.59 18.50 5.79
N GLY A 258 19.95 19.34 6.76
CA GLY A 258 19.22 19.49 8.02
C GLY A 258 17.74 19.84 7.84
N MET A 259 17.40 20.60 6.78
CA MET A 259 16.01 20.89 6.45
C MET A 259 15.22 19.62 6.08
N LEU A 260 15.83 18.69 5.33
CA LEU A 260 15.19 17.41 4.98
C LEU A 260 15.01 16.53 6.22
N SER A 261 16.00 16.52 7.11
CA SER A 261 15.92 15.86 8.42
C SER A 261 14.72 16.41 9.23
N THR A 262 14.59 17.75 9.30
CA THR A 262 13.48 18.41 10.00
C THR A 262 12.10 18.04 9.40
N ILE A 263 11.99 17.98 8.07
CA ILE A 263 10.73 17.57 7.40
C ILE A 263 10.34 16.16 7.82
N LEU A 264 11.28 15.21 7.80
CA LEU A 264 10.99 13.82 8.16
C LEU A 264 10.64 13.67 9.64
N LEU A 265 11.36 14.33 10.53
CA LEU A 265 11.05 14.33 11.96
C LEU A 265 9.67 14.93 12.24
N LYS A 266 9.27 15.99 11.52
CA LYS A 266 7.93 16.56 11.65
C LYS A 266 6.82 15.62 11.18
N LEU A 267 7.04 14.80 10.15
CA LEU A 267 6.09 13.75 9.78
C LEU A 267 5.95 12.69 10.89
N LEU A 268 7.04 12.41 11.62
CA LEU A 268 7.12 11.42 12.69
C LEU A 268 6.72 11.93 14.08
N GLU A 269 6.19 13.15 14.17
CA GLU A 269 5.64 13.69 15.42
C GLU A 269 4.57 12.78 16.00
N LYS A 270 4.61 12.57 17.32
CA LYS A 270 3.72 11.63 18.01
C LYS A 270 2.29 12.12 18.04
N HIS A 271 2.11 13.44 18.17
CA HIS A 271 0.79 14.07 18.15
C HIS A 271 0.42 14.49 16.72
N PRO A 272 -0.73 14.06 16.16
CA PRO A 272 -1.13 14.42 14.80
C PRO A 272 -1.17 15.94 14.53
N ASP A 273 -1.53 16.76 15.53
CA ASP A 273 -1.58 18.22 15.40
C ASP A 273 -0.21 18.87 15.17
N ASN A 274 0.88 18.20 15.58
CA ASN A 274 2.24 18.69 15.39
C ASN A 274 2.81 18.30 14.01
N ARG A 275 2.14 17.38 13.29
CA ARG A 275 2.53 16.98 11.93
C ARG A 275 2.11 18.02 10.90
N TYR A 276 2.50 17.82 9.64
CA TYR A 276 1.83 18.49 8.53
C TYR A 276 0.35 18.12 8.53
N GLN A 277 -0.52 19.05 8.14
CA GLN A 277 -1.97 18.81 8.15
C GLN A 277 -2.48 18.30 6.80
N THR A 278 -1.67 18.42 5.75
CA THR A 278 -1.94 17.92 4.40
C THR A 278 -0.64 17.43 3.76
N VAL A 279 -0.76 16.59 2.71
CA VAL A 279 0.37 16.17 1.86
C VAL A 279 0.88 17.34 1.03
#